data_f396bc8d628aafeba756775dd99a2e97
#
_entry.id   f396bc8d628aafeba756775dd99a2e97
#
_cell.length_a   1.000
_cell.length_b   1.000
_cell.length_c   1.000
_cell.angle_alpha   90.00
_cell.angle_beta   90.00
_cell.angle_gamma   90.00
#
_symmetry.space_group_name_H-M   'P 1'
#
loop_
_entity.id
_entity.type
_entity.pdbx_description
1 polymer ?
#
loop_
_entity_poly.entity_id
_entity_poly.type
_entity_poly.pdbx_seq_one_letter_code
_entity_poly.pdbx_strand_id
1 'polypeptide(L)'
;MIWDNNDDIRLIECANRSRTIRQHLQECRDERRPYVFITPTMTIKPLHRLLVPVSMLEEETYKAEICTYIARHTGAHIILLQANDYGSRARQNVNRIVTHIERISQQLIADGRQPVSYEIAQARKDSFSLVKEASERQRDFRHDLLVLTASRDYGLDDILFGPPEQHAIQRALVPVLLVNPREDLFSLCD
;
A
#
# COMPACT_ATOMS: atom_id res chain seq x y z
N MET A 1 8.83 2.53 15.46
CA MET A 1 8.44 2.79 14.04
C MET A 1 7.17 3.62 13.98
N ILE A 2 6.76 4.08 12.79
CA ILE A 2 5.57 4.94 12.66
C ILE A 2 4.27 4.26 13.14
N TRP A 3 4.24 2.95 13.25
CA TRP A 3 3.11 2.15 13.76
C TRP A 3 3.27 1.65 15.19
N ASP A 4 4.42 1.82 15.86
CA ASP A 4 4.65 1.27 17.21
C ASP A 4 3.86 1.98 18.32
N ASN A 5 3.48 3.24 18.09
CA ASN A 5 2.72 4.06 19.04
C ASN A 5 1.66 4.92 18.33
N ASN A 6 1.13 4.43 17.20
CA ASN A 6 0.21 5.19 16.39
C ASN A 6 -1.14 4.49 16.35
N ASP A 7 -2.14 5.09 16.96
CA ASP A 7 -3.52 4.59 16.93
C ASP A 7 -4.13 4.64 15.53
N ASP A 8 -3.49 5.35 14.60
CA ASP A 8 -3.96 5.49 13.20
C ASP A 8 -3.60 4.29 12.31
N ILE A 9 -2.64 3.44 12.72
CA ILE A 9 -2.22 2.24 11.97
C ILE A 9 -2.22 1.03 12.89
N ARG A 10 -2.99 0.00 12.55
CA ARG A 10 -3.03 -1.25 13.32
C ARG A 10 -1.84 -2.13 12.96
N LEU A 11 -1.05 -2.54 13.95
CA LEU A 11 0.02 -3.52 13.77
C LEU A 11 -0.50 -4.95 13.92
N ILE A 12 -0.13 -5.84 12.99
CA ILE A 12 -0.44 -7.27 12.99
C ILE A 12 0.86 -8.06 12.84
N GLU A 13 1.31 -8.62 13.94
CA GLU A 13 2.43 -9.57 13.94
C GLU A 13 1.88 -10.99 13.91
N CYS A 14 2.22 -11.75 12.88
CA CYS A 14 1.70 -13.10 12.72
C CYS A 14 2.69 -14.07 12.09
N ALA A 15 2.45 -15.38 12.29
CA ALA A 15 3.20 -16.43 11.61
C ALA A 15 2.98 -16.36 10.09
N ASN A 16 4.03 -16.61 9.30
CA ASN A 16 3.95 -16.67 7.83
C ASN A 16 3.28 -17.96 7.36
N ARG A 17 2.00 -18.15 7.72
CA ARG A 17 1.16 -19.29 7.34
C ARG A 17 -0.12 -18.79 6.71
N SER A 18 -0.52 -19.37 5.58
CA SER A 18 -1.75 -18.99 4.82
C SER A 18 -2.98 -18.88 5.71
N ARG A 19 -3.21 -19.85 6.57
CA ARG A 19 -4.38 -19.87 7.47
C ARG A 19 -4.38 -18.70 8.45
N THR A 20 -3.24 -18.40 9.07
CA THR A 20 -3.10 -17.32 10.05
C THR A 20 -3.28 -15.96 9.39
N ILE A 21 -2.61 -15.74 8.24
CA ILE A 21 -2.72 -14.50 7.48
C ILE A 21 -4.17 -14.28 7.04
N ARG A 22 -4.82 -15.32 6.49
CA ARG A 22 -6.23 -15.23 6.05
C ARG A 22 -7.18 -14.89 7.19
N GLN A 23 -6.98 -15.49 8.37
CA GLN A 23 -7.78 -15.17 9.55
C GLN A 23 -7.67 -13.69 9.91
N HIS A 24 -6.46 -13.14 9.99
CA HIS A 24 -6.25 -11.72 10.27
C HIS A 24 -6.79 -10.80 9.17
N LEU A 25 -6.70 -11.19 7.90
CA LEU A 25 -7.31 -10.44 6.80
C LEU A 25 -8.83 -10.37 6.95
N GLN A 26 -9.48 -11.47 7.37
CA GLN A 26 -10.92 -11.50 7.65
C GLN A 26 -11.29 -10.63 8.85
N GLU A 27 -10.51 -10.67 9.94
CA GLU A 27 -10.71 -9.84 11.12
C GLU A 27 -10.56 -8.34 10.81
N CYS A 28 -9.70 -7.98 9.84
CA CYS A 28 -9.45 -6.59 9.44
C CYS A 28 -10.35 -6.11 8.30
N ARG A 29 -11.26 -6.93 7.80
CA ARG A 29 -12.11 -6.59 6.64
C ARG A 29 -12.93 -5.32 6.85
N ASP A 30 -13.42 -5.12 8.06
CA ASP A 30 -14.22 -3.96 8.46
C ASP A 30 -13.41 -2.92 9.25
N GLU A 31 -12.08 -3.08 9.30
CA GLU A 31 -11.20 -2.14 9.99
C GLU A 31 -11.18 -0.79 9.26
N ARG A 32 -11.36 0.28 10.00
CA ARG A 32 -11.32 1.65 9.46
C ARG A 32 -9.90 2.15 9.24
N ARG A 33 -8.98 1.73 10.12
CA ARG A 33 -7.59 2.12 10.05
C ARG A 33 -6.82 1.26 9.05
N PRO A 34 -5.82 1.82 8.38
CA PRO A 34 -4.83 1.01 7.69
C PRO A 34 -4.17 0.02 8.67
N TYR A 35 -3.79 -1.13 8.18
CA TYR A 35 -3.16 -2.15 9.00
C TYR A 35 -1.91 -2.71 8.34
N VAL A 36 -0.86 -2.95 9.13
CA VAL A 36 0.43 -3.43 8.63
C VAL A 36 0.69 -4.84 9.13
N PHE A 37 1.01 -5.73 8.19
CA PHE A 37 1.44 -7.09 8.47
C PHE A 37 2.96 -7.16 8.61
N ILE A 38 3.40 -7.82 9.68
CA ILE A 38 4.80 -8.19 9.90
C ILE A 38 4.85 -9.70 10.17
N THR A 39 5.67 -10.41 9.40
CA THR A 39 5.93 -11.83 9.59
C THR A 39 7.41 -12.07 9.93
N PRO A 40 7.79 -13.21 10.53
CA PRO A 40 9.18 -13.51 10.88
C PRO A 40 10.17 -13.52 9.70
N THR A 41 9.67 -13.60 8.47
CA THR A 41 10.50 -13.58 7.25
C THR A 41 10.79 -12.17 6.75
N MET A 42 10.13 -11.16 7.29
CA MET A 42 10.26 -9.77 6.88
C MET A 42 11.41 -9.09 7.61
N THR A 43 12.13 -8.23 6.91
CA THR A 43 13.15 -7.34 7.49
C THR A 43 12.53 -5.99 7.77
N ILE A 44 12.58 -5.58 9.03
CA ILE A 44 12.07 -4.29 9.49
C ILE A 44 13.21 -3.29 9.51
N LYS A 45 13.08 -2.19 8.76
CA LYS A 45 14.06 -1.10 8.63
C LYS A 45 13.39 0.25 8.76
N PRO A 46 14.17 1.34 9.00
CA PRO A 46 13.65 2.69 8.79
C PRO A 46 13.05 2.84 7.40
N LEU A 47 11.93 3.54 7.30
CA LEU A 47 11.20 3.71 6.04
C LEU A 47 11.85 4.81 5.20
N HIS A 48 12.51 4.42 4.12
CA HIS A 48 13.09 5.33 3.13
C HIS A 48 12.38 5.27 1.78
N ARG A 49 11.76 4.13 1.45
CA ARG A 49 11.09 3.92 0.16
C ARG A 49 9.79 3.12 0.35
N LEU A 50 8.69 3.67 -0.16
CA LEU A 50 7.38 3.03 -0.19
C LEU A 50 7.10 2.55 -1.61
N LEU A 51 6.75 1.29 -1.81
CA LEU A 51 6.26 0.80 -3.10
C LEU A 51 4.73 0.72 -3.08
N VAL A 52 4.11 1.41 -4.01
CA VAL A 52 2.66 1.58 -4.10
C VAL A 52 2.18 1.12 -5.48
N PRO A 53 1.80 -0.15 -5.65
CA PRO A 53 1.18 -0.61 -6.89
C PRO A 53 -0.13 0.11 -7.14
N VAL A 54 -0.37 0.54 -8.38
CA VAL A 54 -1.58 1.27 -8.78
C VAL A 54 -2.18 0.60 -10.01
N SER A 55 -3.29 -0.09 -9.81
CA SER A 55 -4.06 -0.78 -10.84
C SER A 55 -5.14 0.12 -11.45
N MET A 56 -6.01 -0.47 -12.29
CA MET A 56 -7.15 0.23 -12.88
C MET A 56 -8.34 0.43 -11.93
N LEU A 57 -8.30 -0.18 -10.73
CA LEU A 57 -9.39 -0.09 -9.75
C LEU A 57 -9.40 1.30 -9.10
N GLU A 58 -10.57 1.89 -8.96
CA GLU A 58 -10.71 3.26 -8.43
C GLU A 58 -10.23 3.36 -6.97
N GLU A 59 -10.41 2.30 -6.21
CA GLU A 59 -9.99 2.15 -4.82
C GLU A 59 -8.49 2.35 -4.59
N GLU A 60 -7.70 2.24 -5.63
CA GLU A 60 -6.24 2.47 -5.56
C GLU A 60 -5.89 3.89 -5.11
N THR A 61 -6.79 4.84 -5.35
CA THR A 61 -6.57 6.24 -4.96
C THR A 61 -6.61 6.45 -3.45
N TYR A 62 -7.24 5.56 -2.69
CA TYR A 62 -7.32 5.66 -1.22
C TYR A 62 -5.96 5.50 -0.54
N LYS A 63 -4.97 4.93 -1.21
CA LYS A 63 -3.60 4.85 -0.69
C LYS A 63 -2.88 6.19 -0.62
N ALA A 64 -3.35 7.21 -1.36
CA ALA A 64 -2.69 8.51 -1.45
C ALA A 64 -2.48 9.15 -0.08
N GLU A 65 -3.51 9.11 0.77
CA GLU A 65 -3.50 9.74 2.08
C GLU A 65 -2.49 9.08 3.01
N ILE A 66 -2.56 7.77 3.18
CA ILE A 66 -1.65 7.05 4.06
C ILE A 66 -0.19 7.11 3.57
N CYS A 67 0.04 7.05 2.26
CA CYS A 67 1.38 7.17 1.70
C CYS A 67 1.99 8.54 1.95
N THR A 68 1.20 9.62 1.75
CA THR A 68 1.65 10.98 2.06
C THR A 68 1.83 11.21 3.57
N TYR A 69 0.95 10.65 4.39
CA TYR A 69 1.10 10.68 5.84
C TYR A 69 2.43 10.05 6.27
N ILE A 70 2.73 8.85 5.82
CA ILE A 70 3.99 8.17 6.15
C ILE A 70 5.17 8.97 5.62
N ALA A 71 5.15 9.37 4.36
CA ALA A 71 6.26 10.07 3.72
C ALA A 71 6.60 11.41 4.40
N ARG A 72 5.60 12.22 4.77
CA ARG A 72 5.84 13.50 5.48
C ARG A 72 6.43 13.35 6.87
N HIS A 73 6.22 12.19 7.53
CA HIS A 73 6.74 11.92 8.88
C HIS A 73 8.09 11.20 8.88
N THR A 74 8.40 10.46 7.83
CA THR A 74 9.63 9.66 7.74
C THR A 74 10.64 10.20 6.75
N GLY A 75 10.23 11.09 5.84
CA GLY A 75 11.03 11.50 4.69
C GLY A 75 11.11 10.43 3.58
N ALA A 76 10.27 9.40 3.64
CA ALA A 76 10.30 8.31 2.67
C ALA A 76 9.91 8.77 1.27
N HIS A 77 10.57 8.20 0.26
CA HIS A 77 10.28 8.38 -1.16
C HIS A 77 9.15 7.42 -1.60
N ILE A 78 8.15 7.92 -2.33
CA ILE A 78 7.03 7.12 -2.82
C ILE A 78 7.31 6.65 -4.25
N ILE A 79 7.22 5.34 -4.50
CA ILE A 79 7.32 4.73 -5.82
C ILE A 79 5.92 4.26 -6.23
N LEU A 80 5.31 4.95 -7.18
CA LEU A 80 4.01 4.55 -7.76
C LEU A 80 4.27 3.56 -8.89
N LEU A 81 3.98 2.29 -8.67
CA LEU A 81 4.12 1.23 -9.69
C LEU A 81 2.83 1.15 -10.50
N GLN A 82 2.79 1.85 -11.62
CA GLN A 82 1.63 1.89 -12.51
C GLN A 82 1.46 0.60 -13.28
N ALA A 83 0.26 0.00 -13.23
CA ALA A 83 -0.09 -1.13 -14.07
C ALA A 83 -0.11 -0.75 -15.56
N ASN A 84 0.30 -1.68 -16.43
CA ASN A 84 0.08 -1.56 -17.85
C ASN A 84 -1.37 -1.95 -18.15
N ASP A 85 -2.19 -0.98 -18.50
CA ASP A 85 -3.57 -1.17 -18.92
C ASP A 85 -3.82 -0.52 -20.29
N TYR A 86 -4.70 -1.11 -21.07
CA TYR A 86 -5.09 -0.59 -22.39
C TYR A 86 -6.04 0.62 -22.27
N GLY A 87 -6.66 0.83 -21.11
CA GLY A 87 -7.74 1.79 -20.92
C GLY A 87 -7.32 3.11 -20.26
N SER A 88 -6.06 3.34 -19.97
CA SER A 88 -5.55 4.52 -19.24
C SER A 88 -6.08 4.73 -17.79
N ARG A 89 -6.88 3.84 -17.24
CA ARG A 89 -7.44 3.98 -15.89
C ARG A 89 -6.37 3.95 -14.81
N ALA A 90 -5.38 3.07 -14.90
CA ALA A 90 -4.26 3.06 -13.98
C ALA A 90 -3.49 4.39 -14.00
N ARG A 91 -3.29 4.97 -15.19
CA ARG A 91 -2.69 6.31 -15.34
C ARG A 91 -3.54 7.41 -14.67
N GLN A 92 -4.87 7.35 -14.82
CA GLN A 92 -5.77 8.32 -14.17
C GLN A 92 -5.68 8.20 -12.64
N ASN A 93 -5.64 6.97 -12.11
CA ASN A 93 -5.46 6.74 -10.67
C ASN A 93 -4.11 7.26 -10.17
N VAL A 94 -3.02 6.99 -10.91
CA VAL A 94 -1.70 7.55 -10.60
C VAL A 94 -1.75 9.08 -10.59
N ASN A 95 -2.38 9.72 -11.58
CA ASN A 95 -2.51 11.18 -11.61
C ASN A 95 -3.29 11.73 -10.42
N ARG A 96 -4.37 11.07 -9.98
CA ARG A 96 -5.12 11.45 -8.78
C ARG A 96 -4.24 11.38 -7.52
N ILE A 97 -3.46 10.29 -7.37
CA ILE A 97 -2.52 10.13 -6.25
C ILE A 97 -1.45 11.22 -6.31
N VAL A 98 -0.87 11.48 -7.47
CA VAL A 98 0.14 12.53 -7.67
C VAL A 98 -0.43 13.91 -7.32
N THR A 99 -1.63 14.24 -7.78
CA THR A 99 -2.31 15.50 -7.42
C THR A 99 -2.45 15.66 -5.90
N HIS A 100 -2.79 14.59 -5.20
CA HIS A 100 -2.85 14.61 -3.74
C HIS A 100 -1.46 14.84 -3.12
N ILE A 101 -0.41 14.14 -3.58
CA ILE A 101 0.97 14.30 -3.11
C ILE A 101 1.45 15.75 -3.33
N GLU A 102 1.19 16.30 -4.49
CA GLU A 102 1.60 17.67 -4.84
C GLU A 102 0.89 18.72 -4.00
N ARG A 103 -0.41 18.55 -3.75
CA ARG A 103 -1.19 19.43 -2.85
C ARG A 103 -0.59 19.45 -1.44
N ILE A 104 -0.29 18.28 -0.87
CA ILE A 104 0.35 18.19 0.45
C ILE A 104 1.76 18.75 0.43
N SER A 105 2.53 18.52 -0.63
CA SER A 105 3.89 19.07 -0.79
C SER A 105 3.89 20.59 -0.83
N GLN A 106 2.92 21.22 -1.51
CA GLN A 106 2.77 22.68 -1.50
C GLN A 106 2.50 23.23 -0.10
N GLN A 107 1.65 22.57 0.68
CA GLN A 107 1.42 22.95 2.08
C GLN A 107 2.70 22.84 2.92
N LEU A 108 3.43 21.74 2.78
CA LEU A 108 4.70 21.54 3.49
C LEU A 108 5.74 22.60 3.15
N ILE A 109 5.86 22.96 1.86
CA ILE A 109 6.78 24.04 1.40
C ILE A 109 6.37 25.39 2.01
N ALA A 110 5.07 25.70 2.04
CA ALA A 110 4.57 26.92 2.67
C ALA A 110 4.92 26.99 4.17
N ASP A 111 4.98 25.83 4.83
CA ASP A 111 5.38 25.69 6.23
C ASP A 111 6.92 25.59 6.44
N GLY A 112 7.71 25.79 5.38
CA GLY A 112 9.18 25.70 5.42
C GLY A 112 9.71 24.25 5.57
N ARG A 113 8.91 23.24 5.26
CA ARG A 113 9.24 21.80 5.33
C ARG A 113 9.58 21.25 3.95
N GLN A 114 10.27 20.10 3.93
CA GLN A 114 10.59 19.41 2.69
C GLN A 114 9.32 18.81 2.04
N PRO A 115 9.18 18.94 0.69
CA PRO A 115 8.08 18.30 -0.01
C PRO A 115 8.19 16.77 0.02
N VAL A 116 7.07 16.09 -0.19
CA VAL A 116 7.04 14.64 -0.38
C VAL A 116 7.64 14.31 -1.74
N SER A 117 8.64 13.44 -1.77
CA SER A 117 9.27 12.98 -3.00
C SER A 117 8.61 11.73 -3.56
N TYR A 118 8.46 11.64 -4.87
CA TYR A 118 7.88 10.48 -5.52
C TYR A 118 8.48 10.23 -6.91
N GLU A 119 8.30 9.00 -7.40
CA GLU A 119 8.57 8.61 -8.79
C GLU A 119 7.47 7.69 -9.33
N ILE A 120 7.30 7.65 -10.65
CA ILE A 120 6.36 6.75 -11.33
C ILE A 120 7.17 5.71 -12.09
N ALA A 121 6.97 4.43 -11.75
CA ALA A 121 7.54 3.29 -12.42
C ALA A 121 6.46 2.51 -13.17
N GLN A 122 6.81 1.91 -14.31
CA GLN A 122 5.89 1.07 -15.07
C GLN A 122 6.01 -0.39 -14.64
N ALA A 123 4.87 -1.06 -14.46
CA ALA A 123 4.82 -2.49 -14.29
C ALA A 123 5.17 -3.21 -15.60
N ARG A 124 5.77 -4.39 -15.49
CA ARG A 124 6.08 -5.26 -16.65
C ARG A 124 4.91 -6.13 -17.05
N LYS A 125 3.98 -6.39 -16.14
CA LYS A 125 2.85 -7.28 -16.29
C LYS A 125 1.53 -6.52 -16.14
N ASP A 126 0.45 -7.16 -16.50
CA ASP A 126 -0.89 -6.64 -16.34
C ASP A 126 -1.31 -6.49 -14.87
N SER A 127 -2.47 -5.91 -14.64
CA SER A 127 -2.99 -5.63 -13.30
C SER A 127 -3.20 -6.88 -12.43
N PHE A 128 -3.50 -8.04 -13.03
CA PHE A 128 -3.70 -9.28 -12.28
C PHE A 128 -2.42 -9.79 -11.61
N SER A 129 -1.27 -9.48 -12.19
CA SER A 129 0.03 -9.87 -11.66
C SER A 129 0.74 -8.74 -10.90
N LEU A 130 0.15 -7.54 -10.81
CA LEU A 130 0.78 -6.34 -10.27
C LEU A 130 1.22 -6.52 -8.81
N VAL A 131 0.36 -7.07 -7.96
CA VAL A 131 0.67 -7.34 -6.55
C VAL A 131 1.80 -8.36 -6.42
N LYS A 132 1.78 -9.41 -7.25
CA LYS A 132 2.86 -10.40 -7.31
C LYS A 132 4.16 -9.76 -7.79
N GLU A 133 4.10 -8.98 -8.86
CA GLU A 133 5.27 -8.27 -9.39
C GLU A 133 5.88 -7.33 -8.33
N ALA A 134 5.05 -6.56 -7.63
CA ALA A 134 5.50 -5.68 -6.58
C ALA A 134 6.20 -6.42 -5.43
N SER A 135 5.66 -7.55 -4.98
CA SER A 135 6.27 -8.34 -3.91
C SER A 135 7.57 -9.04 -4.35
N GLU A 136 7.71 -9.41 -5.61
CA GLU A 136 8.91 -10.08 -6.15
C GLU A 136 10.04 -9.10 -6.52
N ARG A 137 9.74 -7.83 -6.80
CA ARG A 137 10.72 -6.81 -7.26
C ARG A 137 11.33 -5.97 -6.14
N GLN A 138 11.41 -6.49 -4.93
CA GLN A 138 12.04 -5.77 -3.83
C GLN A 138 13.50 -5.38 -4.13
N ARG A 139 14.26 -6.23 -4.85
CA ARG A 139 15.64 -5.93 -5.22
C ARG A 139 15.74 -4.76 -6.19
N ASP A 140 14.78 -4.61 -7.10
CA ASP A 140 14.75 -3.54 -8.10
C ASP A 140 14.41 -2.19 -7.44
N PHE A 141 13.36 -2.17 -6.63
CA PHE A 141 12.86 -0.94 -6.01
C PHE A 141 13.49 -0.63 -4.65
N ARG A 142 14.12 -1.62 -4.00
CA ARG A 142 14.72 -1.50 -2.66
C ARG A 142 13.76 -0.85 -1.65
N HIS A 143 12.47 -1.15 -1.77
CA HIS A 143 11.45 -0.60 -0.89
C HIS A 143 11.52 -1.23 0.52
N ASP A 144 11.11 -0.45 1.50
CA ASP A 144 11.08 -0.82 2.92
C ASP A 144 9.65 -1.10 3.41
N LEU A 145 8.65 -0.68 2.64
CA LEU A 145 7.23 -0.93 2.86
C LEU A 145 6.52 -1.16 1.53
N LEU A 146 5.69 -2.19 1.46
CA LEU A 146 4.75 -2.42 0.35
C LEU A 146 3.36 -1.96 0.78
N VAL A 147 2.72 -1.07 0.00
CA VAL A 147 1.38 -0.52 0.30
C VAL A 147 0.37 -1.04 -0.70
N LEU A 148 -0.61 -1.80 -0.25
CA LEU A 148 -1.64 -2.44 -1.07
C LEU A 148 -3.04 -1.97 -0.68
N THR A 149 -3.98 -2.09 -1.62
CA THR A 149 -5.42 -2.03 -1.33
C THR A 149 -5.89 -3.44 -1.00
N ALA A 150 -6.66 -3.59 0.07
CA ALA A 150 -7.28 -4.86 0.42
C ALA A 150 -8.46 -5.16 -0.53
N SER A 151 -8.74 -6.44 -0.77
CA SER A 151 -9.88 -6.84 -1.59
C SER A 151 -11.20 -6.56 -0.85
N ARG A 152 -12.18 -5.98 -1.56
CA ARG A 152 -13.54 -5.72 -1.00
C ARG A 152 -14.27 -7.01 -0.68
N ASP A 153 -14.28 -7.91 -1.65
CA ASP A 153 -14.99 -9.16 -1.59
C ASP A 153 -14.08 -10.30 -2.02
N TYR A 154 -14.18 -11.43 -1.34
CA TYR A 154 -13.48 -12.63 -1.75
C TYR A 154 -14.38 -13.42 -2.69
N GLY A 155 -13.92 -13.61 -3.92
CA GLY A 155 -14.53 -14.51 -4.89
C GLY A 155 -14.31 -15.99 -4.51
N LEU A 156 -14.92 -16.89 -5.26
CA LEU A 156 -14.72 -18.34 -5.07
C LEU A 156 -13.25 -18.74 -5.20
N ASP A 157 -12.51 -18.09 -6.09
CA ASP A 157 -11.08 -18.32 -6.29
C ASP A 157 -10.26 -17.89 -5.07
N ASP A 158 -10.63 -16.78 -4.44
CA ASP A 158 -9.97 -16.29 -3.22
C ASP A 158 -10.24 -17.21 -2.02
N ILE A 159 -11.42 -17.83 -1.97
CA ILE A 159 -11.76 -18.81 -0.95
C ILE A 159 -10.92 -20.08 -1.11
N LEU A 160 -10.72 -20.53 -2.34
CA LEU A 160 -9.99 -21.77 -2.64
C LEU A 160 -8.47 -21.57 -2.59
N PHE A 161 -7.96 -20.51 -3.21
CA PHE A 161 -6.52 -20.29 -3.40
C PHE A 161 -5.93 -19.19 -2.51
N GLY A 162 -6.76 -18.39 -1.87
CA GLY A 162 -6.39 -17.23 -1.06
C GLY A 162 -6.34 -15.94 -1.86
N PRO A 163 -6.65 -14.80 -1.22
CA PRO A 163 -6.67 -13.50 -1.88
C PRO A 163 -5.25 -13.04 -2.26
N PRO A 164 -5.12 -12.15 -3.26
CA PRO A 164 -3.83 -11.65 -3.74
C PRO A 164 -2.94 -11.07 -2.64
N GLU A 165 -3.52 -10.35 -1.69
CA GLU A 165 -2.82 -9.78 -0.53
C GLU A 165 -2.24 -10.84 0.40
N GLN A 166 -2.90 -11.99 0.58
CA GLN A 166 -2.33 -13.11 1.35
C GLN A 166 -1.03 -13.59 0.71
N HIS A 167 -1.04 -13.76 -0.61
CA HIS A 167 0.16 -14.18 -1.36
C HIS A 167 1.26 -13.12 -1.31
N ALA A 168 0.89 -11.83 -1.35
CA ALA A 168 1.84 -10.75 -1.20
C ALA A 168 2.51 -10.78 0.17
N ILE A 169 1.73 -10.89 1.25
CA ILE A 169 2.24 -10.96 2.63
C ILE A 169 3.19 -12.16 2.80
N GLN A 170 2.82 -13.33 2.25
CA GLN A 170 3.64 -14.53 2.36
C GLN A 170 5.02 -14.42 1.66
N ARG A 171 5.08 -13.66 0.57
CA ARG A 171 6.29 -13.52 -0.27
C ARG A 171 7.09 -12.27 0.04
N ALA A 172 6.50 -11.28 0.66
CA ALA A 172 7.17 -10.04 0.98
C ALA A 172 8.32 -10.26 1.96
N LEU A 173 9.42 -9.57 1.71
CA LEU A 173 10.59 -9.52 2.59
C LEU A 173 10.60 -8.24 3.46
N VAL A 174 9.59 -7.39 3.30
CA VAL A 174 9.37 -6.14 4.03
C VAL A 174 7.93 -6.09 4.52
N PRO A 175 7.61 -5.25 5.53
CA PRO A 175 6.24 -5.06 5.99
C PRO A 175 5.28 -4.74 4.85
N VAL A 176 4.03 -5.22 4.96
CA VAL A 176 2.95 -4.98 4.00
C VAL A 176 1.84 -4.22 4.68
N LEU A 177 1.60 -2.99 4.26
CA LEU A 177 0.51 -2.16 4.72
C LEU A 177 -0.69 -2.31 3.77
N LEU A 178 -1.86 -2.49 4.35
CA LEU A 178 -3.13 -2.64 3.64
C LEU A 178 -4.08 -1.50 3.99
N VAL A 179 -4.77 -1.03 2.97
CA VAL A 179 -5.81 0.00 3.07
C VAL A 179 -7.13 -0.59 2.59
N ASN A 180 -8.17 -0.53 3.42
CA ASN A 180 -9.49 -1.00 3.02
C ASN A 180 -10.16 -0.02 2.04
N PRO A 181 -10.80 -0.53 0.98
CA PRO A 181 -11.33 0.28 -0.12
C PRO A 181 -12.76 0.81 0.13
N ARG A 182 -13.08 1.27 1.32
CA ARG A 182 -14.43 1.74 1.68
C ARG A 182 -14.48 3.26 1.74
N GLU A 183 -15.37 3.88 0.95
CA GLU A 183 -15.54 5.34 0.88
C GLU A 183 -15.90 5.97 2.23
N ASP A 184 -16.72 5.27 3.04
CA ASP A 184 -17.14 5.72 4.36
C ASP A 184 -16.00 5.76 5.39
N LEU A 185 -14.83 5.21 5.06
CA LEU A 185 -13.68 5.15 5.96
C LEU A 185 -12.71 6.32 5.82
N PHE A 186 -12.86 7.14 4.77
CA PHE A 186 -11.87 8.17 4.40
C PHE A 186 -12.34 9.61 4.62
N SER A 187 -13.51 9.82 5.23
CA SER A 187 -14.03 11.15 5.58
C SER A 187 -13.45 11.74 6.88
N LEU A 188 -12.28 11.29 7.31
CA LEU A 188 -11.72 11.65 8.62
C LEU A 188 -10.62 12.71 8.60
N CYS A 189 -10.44 13.44 7.50
CA CYS A 189 -9.51 14.56 7.45
C CYS A 189 -10.15 15.77 6.77
N ASP A 190 -10.98 16.49 7.51
CA ASP A 190 -11.17 17.92 7.38
C ASP A 190 -10.23 18.67 8.33
#